data_8d488c1ca74be7f5143d6fbc07fd27d2
#
_entry.id   8d488c1ca74be7f5143d6fbc07fd27d2
#
_cell.length_a   1.000
_cell.length_b   1.000
_cell.length_c   1.000
_cell.angle_alpha   90.00
_cell.angle_beta   90.00
_cell.angle_gamma   90.00
#
_symmetry.space_group_name_H-M   'P 1'
#
loop_
_entity.id
_entity.type
_entity.pdbx_description
1 polymer ?
#
loop_
_entity_poly.entity_id
_entity_poly.type
_entity_poly.pdbx_seq_one_letter_code
_entity_poly.pdbx_strand_id
1 'polypeptide(L)'
;MRRFALTIAWLALGCSERDPTQPAPLIAAAVVHTAAAQNVAGHVDGQIIGPSSACGGVLTEVGTFTGLGGGTFIACITAMEQKGNGSLRFELSHTYTTGSGDTFTTTDRVVAAPTNRPAEYLINNQVDITGGTGQLAGAAGFLRTHGTVNLETGVVSVDYHGRISTP
;
A
#
# COMPACT_ATOMS: atom_id res chain seq x y z
N MET A 1 49.71 47.18 -17.41
CA MET A 1 49.98 47.26 -15.98
C MET A 1 48.65 47.53 -15.27
N ARG A 2 47.94 46.46 -14.76
CA ARG A 2 46.72 46.63 -13.99
C ARG A 2 46.99 46.10 -12.56
N ARG A 3 46.90 47.02 -11.59
CA ARG A 3 47.12 46.77 -10.17
C ARG A 3 45.81 46.18 -9.60
N PHE A 4 45.86 44.94 -9.07
CA PHE A 4 44.77 44.35 -8.26
C PHE A 4 44.94 44.81 -6.82
N ALA A 5 43.92 45.48 -6.29
CA ALA A 5 43.82 45.81 -4.88
C ALA A 5 43.16 44.62 -4.14
N LEU A 6 43.87 44.12 -3.15
CA LEU A 6 43.42 43.00 -2.30
C LEU A 6 42.69 43.61 -1.08
N THR A 7 41.37 43.43 -1.00
CA THR A 7 40.56 43.86 0.16
C THR A 7 40.48 42.70 1.16
N ILE A 8 41.09 42.89 2.33
CA ILE A 8 41.02 41.93 3.45
C ILE A 8 39.75 42.24 4.25
N ALA A 9 38.78 41.31 4.24
CA ALA A 9 37.61 41.38 5.08
C ALA A 9 37.91 40.75 6.44
N TRP A 10 37.74 41.54 7.49
CA TRP A 10 37.81 41.09 8.87
C TRP A 10 36.51 40.38 9.25
N LEU A 11 36.57 39.09 9.54
CA LEU A 11 35.49 38.31 10.14
C LEU A 11 35.52 38.57 11.66
N ALA A 12 34.56 39.34 12.15
CA ALA A 12 34.32 39.44 13.59
C ALA A 12 33.62 38.17 14.07
N LEU A 13 34.32 37.34 14.84
CA LEU A 13 33.71 36.24 15.59
C LEU A 13 32.94 36.89 16.77
N GLY A 14 31.64 37.03 16.61
CA GLY A 14 30.73 37.34 17.71
C GLY A 14 30.53 36.10 18.56
N CYS A 15 31.17 36.04 19.75
CA CYS A 15 30.76 35.15 20.82
C CYS A 15 29.38 35.60 21.31
N SER A 16 28.32 34.84 20.97
CA SER A 16 27.02 35.04 21.61
C SER A 16 27.06 34.46 23.00
N GLU A 17 27.22 35.34 24.00
CA GLU A 17 26.99 34.97 25.41
C GLU A 17 25.51 34.55 25.56
N ARG A 18 25.31 33.31 25.95
CA ARG A 18 23.98 32.76 26.24
C ARG A 18 23.50 33.39 27.55
N ASP A 19 22.40 34.13 27.53
CA ASP A 19 21.75 34.68 28.71
C ASP A 19 21.32 33.52 29.67
N PRO A 20 21.86 33.43 30.87
CA PRO A 20 21.57 32.36 31.83
C PRO A 20 20.12 32.37 32.35
N THR A 21 19.32 33.38 32.01
CA THR A 21 17.93 33.49 32.45
C THR A 21 16.94 32.95 31.43
N GLN A 22 17.37 32.51 30.23
CA GLN A 22 16.47 31.93 29.27
C GLN A 22 16.19 30.46 29.63
N PRO A 23 14.93 30.10 29.98
CA PRO A 23 14.60 28.70 30.25
C PRO A 23 14.92 27.88 28.99
N ALA A 24 15.59 26.74 29.16
CA ALA A 24 15.89 25.83 28.07
C ALA A 24 14.59 25.48 27.33
N PRO A 25 14.58 25.50 25.99
CA PRO A 25 13.40 25.10 25.24
C PRO A 25 13.03 23.67 25.68
N LEU A 26 11.82 23.51 26.23
CA LEU A 26 11.25 22.18 26.47
C LEU A 26 11.17 21.48 25.13
N ILE A 27 12.15 20.64 24.84
CA ILE A 27 12.04 19.70 23.73
C ILE A 27 10.91 18.79 24.14
N ALA A 28 9.70 19.07 23.63
CA ALA A 28 8.59 18.14 23.75
C ALA A 28 9.09 16.81 23.19
N ALA A 29 9.30 15.83 24.04
CA ALA A 29 9.61 14.48 23.61
C ALA A 29 8.44 14.07 22.70
N ALA A 30 8.71 13.95 21.41
CA ALA A 30 7.74 13.38 20.48
C ALA A 30 7.40 12.00 21.03
N VAL A 31 6.18 11.83 21.50
CA VAL A 31 5.66 10.51 21.89
C VAL A 31 5.62 9.72 20.60
N VAL A 32 6.61 8.89 20.39
CA VAL A 32 6.60 7.91 19.29
C VAL A 32 5.49 6.92 19.66
N HIS A 33 4.31 7.14 19.10
CA HIS A 33 3.27 6.12 19.14
C HIS A 33 3.78 4.96 18.26
N THR A 34 4.28 3.92 18.91
CA THR A 34 4.54 2.67 18.20
C THR A 34 3.19 2.09 17.81
N ALA A 35 2.90 2.14 16.52
CA ALA A 35 1.71 1.52 15.96
C ALA A 35 1.63 0.06 16.40
N ALA A 36 0.55 -0.30 17.09
CA ALA A 36 0.32 -1.68 17.47
C ALA A 36 -0.12 -2.46 16.23
N ALA A 37 0.73 -3.38 15.77
CA ALA A 37 0.35 -4.27 14.68
C ALA A 37 -0.70 -5.26 15.17
N GLN A 38 -1.83 -5.36 14.47
CA GLN A 38 -2.89 -6.34 14.72
C GLN A 38 -2.92 -7.41 13.64
N ASN A 39 -3.22 -8.63 14.04
CA ASN A 39 -3.48 -9.72 13.09
C ASN A 39 -4.86 -9.54 12.46
N VAL A 40 -4.92 -9.79 11.18
CA VAL A 40 -6.15 -9.69 10.39
C VAL A 40 -6.32 -10.94 9.55
N ALA A 41 -7.57 -11.33 9.31
CA ALA A 41 -7.94 -12.40 8.40
C ALA A 41 -9.32 -12.13 7.82
N GLY A 42 -9.60 -12.67 6.66
CA GLY A 42 -10.87 -12.54 5.99
C GLY A 42 -10.89 -13.24 4.64
N HIS A 43 -11.92 -12.96 3.89
CA HIS A 43 -12.17 -13.51 2.56
C HIS A 43 -12.49 -12.38 1.58
N VAL A 44 -12.10 -12.55 0.34
CA VAL A 44 -12.38 -11.66 -0.80
C VAL A 44 -13.18 -12.45 -1.83
N ASP A 45 -14.34 -11.93 -2.20
CA ASP A 45 -15.13 -12.35 -3.36
C ASP A 45 -15.11 -11.24 -4.40
N GLY A 46 -14.51 -11.54 -5.55
CA GLY A 46 -14.27 -10.59 -6.62
C GLY A 46 -14.83 -11.03 -7.96
N GLN A 47 -15.01 -10.03 -8.84
CA GLN A 47 -15.40 -10.21 -10.23
C GLN A 47 -14.57 -9.29 -11.13
N ILE A 48 -13.86 -9.87 -12.09
CA ILE A 48 -13.21 -9.11 -13.16
C ILE A 48 -14.29 -8.67 -14.15
N ILE A 49 -14.46 -7.35 -14.32
CA ILE A 49 -15.55 -6.75 -15.12
C ILE A 49 -15.07 -6.14 -16.44
N GLY A 50 -13.79 -6.25 -16.76
CA GLY A 50 -13.19 -5.61 -17.93
C GLY A 50 -12.67 -4.19 -17.65
N PRO A 51 -12.29 -3.44 -18.70
CA PRO A 51 -11.78 -2.07 -18.55
C PRO A 51 -12.85 -1.13 -17.99
N SER A 52 -12.46 -0.26 -17.04
CA SER A 52 -13.35 0.67 -16.36
C SER A 52 -12.70 2.05 -16.17
N SER A 53 -13.52 3.11 -16.20
CA SER A 53 -13.07 4.47 -15.91
C SER A 53 -12.54 4.64 -14.48
N ALA A 54 -13.00 3.84 -13.53
CA ALA A 54 -12.50 3.84 -12.16
C ALA A 54 -11.01 3.46 -12.08
N CYS A 55 -10.53 2.70 -13.07
CA CYS A 55 -9.12 2.29 -13.21
C CYS A 55 -8.42 2.96 -14.40
N GLY A 56 -8.90 4.11 -14.88
CA GLY A 56 -8.30 4.79 -16.03
C GLY A 56 -8.36 4.01 -17.33
N GLY A 57 -9.31 3.09 -17.47
CA GLY A 57 -9.51 2.29 -18.70
C GLY A 57 -8.75 0.97 -18.72
N VAL A 58 -8.04 0.58 -17.66
CA VAL A 58 -7.43 -0.75 -17.55
C VAL A 58 -8.41 -1.77 -16.97
N LEU A 59 -8.03 -3.05 -17.07
CA LEU A 59 -8.82 -4.17 -16.55
C LEU A 59 -9.10 -3.98 -15.05
N THR A 60 -10.36 -4.15 -14.68
CA THR A 60 -10.84 -3.83 -13.34
C THR A 60 -11.47 -5.08 -12.70
N GLU A 61 -11.17 -5.27 -11.42
CA GLU A 61 -11.86 -6.22 -10.55
C GLU A 61 -12.61 -5.43 -9.48
N VAL A 62 -13.82 -5.87 -9.15
CA VAL A 62 -14.65 -5.31 -8.07
C VAL A 62 -15.18 -6.43 -7.21
N GLY A 63 -15.47 -6.13 -5.95
CA GLY A 63 -16.02 -7.15 -5.08
C GLY A 63 -16.21 -6.71 -3.64
N THR A 64 -16.35 -7.70 -2.77
CA THR A 64 -16.52 -7.53 -1.33
C THR A 64 -15.43 -8.25 -0.57
N PHE A 65 -15.19 -7.82 0.66
CA PHE A 65 -14.29 -8.49 1.57
C PHE A 65 -14.89 -8.59 2.97
N THR A 66 -14.49 -9.61 3.71
CA THR A 66 -14.78 -9.77 5.14
C THR A 66 -13.50 -9.50 5.96
N GLY A 67 -13.61 -9.40 7.27
CA GLY A 67 -12.51 -8.94 8.13
C GLY A 67 -12.26 -7.43 8.01
N LEU A 68 -11.45 -6.84 8.89
CA LEU A 68 -11.16 -5.38 8.91
C LEU A 68 -12.41 -4.49 8.78
N GLY A 69 -13.54 -4.90 9.37
CA GLY A 69 -14.81 -4.20 9.26
C GLY A 69 -15.64 -4.54 8.02
N GLY A 70 -15.13 -5.38 7.14
CA GLY A 70 -15.77 -5.76 5.87
C GLY A 70 -16.01 -4.58 4.93
N GLY A 71 -16.45 -4.84 3.72
CA GLY A 71 -16.75 -3.76 2.78
C GLY A 71 -16.62 -4.16 1.32
N THR A 72 -16.27 -3.18 0.49
CA THR A 72 -16.09 -3.34 -0.96
C THR A 72 -14.66 -3.01 -1.38
N PHE A 73 -14.25 -3.48 -2.55
CA PHE A 73 -12.98 -3.09 -3.12
C PHE A 73 -13.06 -2.88 -4.64
N ILE A 74 -12.09 -2.13 -5.14
CA ILE A 74 -11.78 -2.00 -6.57
C ILE A 74 -10.30 -2.33 -6.72
N ALA A 75 -9.98 -3.21 -7.69
CA ALA A 75 -8.61 -3.48 -8.09
C ALA A 75 -8.39 -3.07 -9.56
N CYS A 76 -7.28 -2.40 -9.80
CA CYS A 76 -6.84 -2.00 -11.12
C CYS A 76 -5.68 -2.90 -11.55
N ILE A 77 -5.91 -3.75 -12.57
CA ILE A 77 -4.92 -4.68 -13.12
C ILE A 77 -4.15 -3.93 -14.21
N THR A 78 -2.94 -3.49 -13.87
CA THR A 78 -2.12 -2.63 -14.76
C THR A 78 -1.25 -3.42 -15.72
N ALA A 79 -0.94 -4.67 -15.40
CA ALA A 79 -0.21 -5.57 -16.28
C ALA A 79 -0.66 -7.02 -16.07
N MET A 80 -0.64 -7.79 -17.16
CA MET A 80 -0.86 -9.24 -17.15
C MET A 80 0.09 -9.87 -18.17
N GLU A 81 0.85 -10.86 -17.73
CA GLU A 81 1.83 -11.57 -18.56
C GLU A 81 1.68 -13.09 -18.38
N GLN A 82 1.57 -13.83 -19.46
CA GLN A 82 1.63 -15.29 -19.42
C GLN A 82 3.09 -15.75 -19.54
N LYS A 83 3.50 -16.62 -18.65
CA LYS A 83 4.82 -17.26 -18.66
C LYS A 83 4.82 -18.57 -19.44
N GLY A 84 6.00 -19.02 -19.90
CA GLY A 84 6.15 -20.21 -20.71
C GLY A 84 5.68 -21.52 -20.05
N ASN A 85 5.54 -21.56 -18.73
CA ASN A 85 4.98 -22.69 -17.97
C ASN A 85 3.46 -22.60 -17.78
N GLY A 86 2.78 -21.66 -18.44
CA GLY A 86 1.34 -21.44 -18.35
C GLY A 86 0.90 -20.61 -17.14
N SER A 87 1.79 -20.26 -16.20
CA SER A 87 1.44 -19.36 -15.10
C SER A 87 1.23 -17.93 -15.60
N LEU A 88 0.45 -17.16 -14.84
CA LEU A 88 0.17 -15.76 -15.12
C LEU A 88 0.83 -14.90 -14.05
N ARG A 89 1.33 -13.75 -14.45
CA ARG A 89 1.79 -12.70 -13.56
C ARG A 89 0.90 -11.48 -13.75
N PHE A 90 0.39 -10.96 -12.64
CA PHE A 90 -0.38 -9.73 -12.61
C PHE A 90 0.37 -8.67 -11.80
N GLU A 91 0.23 -7.42 -12.21
CA GLU A 91 0.54 -6.25 -11.39
C GLU A 91 -0.77 -5.49 -11.20
N LEU A 92 -1.12 -5.22 -9.95
CA LEU A 92 -2.39 -4.60 -9.61
C LEU A 92 -2.29 -3.77 -8.33
N SER A 93 -3.24 -2.87 -8.18
CA SER A 93 -3.43 -2.08 -6.96
C SER A 93 -4.88 -2.18 -6.53
N HIS A 94 -5.09 -2.37 -5.24
CA HIS A 94 -6.43 -2.36 -4.66
C HIS A 94 -6.69 -1.09 -3.87
N THR A 95 -7.94 -0.66 -3.87
CA THR A 95 -8.52 0.25 -2.89
C THR A 95 -9.68 -0.46 -2.23
N TYR A 96 -9.52 -0.75 -0.94
CA TYR A 96 -10.54 -1.35 -0.09
C TYR A 96 -11.26 -0.23 0.65
N THR A 97 -12.60 -0.29 0.69
CA THR A 97 -13.45 0.64 1.44
C THR A 97 -14.23 -0.15 2.48
N THR A 98 -13.98 0.13 3.76
CA THR A 98 -14.64 -0.55 4.88
C THR A 98 -16.11 -0.13 5.01
N GLY A 99 -16.88 -0.86 5.80
CA GLY A 99 -18.26 -0.48 6.11
C GLY A 99 -18.41 0.87 6.83
N SER A 100 -17.35 1.38 7.47
CA SER A 100 -17.30 2.74 8.06
C SER A 100 -16.94 3.83 7.06
N GLY A 101 -16.52 3.48 5.83
CA GLY A 101 -16.04 4.40 4.81
C GLY A 101 -14.55 4.71 4.87
N ASP A 102 -13.80 4.14 5.81
CA ASP A 102 -12.35 4.22 5.85
C ASP A 102 -11.76 3.38 4.71
N THR A 103 -10.59 3.78 4.19
CA THR A 103 -9.96 3.01 3.11
C THR A 103 -8.58 2.49 3.50
N PHE A 104 -8.15 1.40 2.87
CA PHE A 104 -6.73 1.04 2.78
C PHE A 104 -6.38 0.65 1.35
N THR A 105 -5.13 0.81 1.00
CA THR A 105 -4.62 0.54 -0.34
C THR A 105 -3.52 -0.52 -0.31
N THR A 106 -3.43 -1.31 -1.39
CA THR A 106 -2.38 -2.29 -1.58
C THR A 106 -1.74 -2.16 -2.96
N THR A 107 -0.51 -2.67 -3.09
CA THR A 107 0.12 -2.93 -4.38
C THR A 107 0.59 -4.36 -4.41
N ASP A 108 0.24 -5.07 -5.47
CA ASP A 108 0.38 -6.50 -5.53
C ASP A 108 1.10 -6.92 -6.80
N ARG A 109 1.94 -7.93 -6.62
CA ARG A 109 2.55 -8.65 -7.71
C ARG A 109 2.17 -10.12 -7.57
N VAL A 110 1.08 -10.49 -8.26
CA VAL A 110 0.46 -11.81 -8.16
C VAL A 110 1.08 -12.76 -9.17
N VAL A 111 1.39 -13.99 -8.72
CA VAL A 111 1.69 -15.11 -9.60
C VAL A 111 0.58 -16.15 -9.42
N ALA A 112 -0.14 -16.43 -10.50
CA ALA A 112 -1.22 -17.40 -10.53
C ALA A 112 -0.80 -18.65 -11.35
N ALA A 113 -0.83 -19.81 -10.70
CA ALA A 113 -0.47 -21.08 -11.32
C ALA A 113 -1.71 -21.77 -11.90
N PRO A 114 -1.64 -22.35 -13.14
CA PRO A 114 -2.78 -23.07 -13.69
C PRO A 114 -3.10 -24.29 -12.82
N THR A 115 -4.39 -24.56 -12.66
CA THR A 115 -4.89 -25.78 -12.00
C THR A 115 -5.21 -26.86 -13.06
N ASN A 116 -5.84 -27.97 -12.63
CA ASN A 116 -6.35 -28.98 -13.54
C ASN A 116 -7.75 -28.65 -14.09
N ARG A 117 -8.33 -27.50 -13.72
CA ARG A 117 -9.60 -27.00 -14.23
C ARG A 117 -9.36 -25.98 -15.33
N PRO A 118 -10.17 -25.96 -16.40
CA PRO A 118 -10.05 -24.98 -17.46
C PRO A 118 -10.15 -23.54 -16.92
N ALA A 119 -9.27 -22.67 -17.41
CA ALA A 119 -9.21 -21.24 -17.06
C ALA A 119 -9.08 -20.88 -15.59
N GLU A 120 -8.93 -21.89 -14.69
CA GLU A 120 -8.75 -21.67 -13.25
C GLU A 120 -7.28 -21.64 -12.88
N TYR A 121 -6.91 -20.66 -12.07
CA TYR A 121 -5.56 -20.45 -11.59
C TYR A 121 -5.57 -20.33 -10.05
N LEU A 122 -4.58 -20.95 -9.42
CA LEU A 122 -4.32 -20.83 -7.99
C LEU A 122 -3.50 -19.57 -7.70
N ILE A 123 -3.98 -18.76 -6.77
CA ILE A 123 -3.30 -17.59 -6.23
C ILE A 123 -2.70 -17.95 -4.88
N ASN A 124 -1.41 -17.63 -4.68
CA ASN A 124 -0.73 -17.76 -3.39
C ASN A 124 0.36 -16.69 -3.30
N ASN A 125 0.04 -15.55 -2.71
CA ASN A 125 0.88 -14.37 -2.73
C ASN A 125 1.00 -13.68 -1.38
N GLN A 126 1.95 -12.74 -1.32
CA GLN A 126 1.99 -11.67 -0.35
C GLN A 126 1.66 -10.35 -1.04
N VAL A 127 0.84 -9.55 -0.38
CA VAL A 127 0.29 -8.26 -0.78
C VAL A 127 0.75 -7.23 0.24
N ASP A 128 1.30 -6.11 -0.19
CA ASP A 128 1.78 -5.07 0.71
C ASP A 128 0.73 -3.95 0.87
N ILE A 129 0.42 -3.61 2.13
CA ILE A 129 -0.46 -2.49 2.47
C ILE A 129 0.36 -1.21 2.39
N THR A 130 -0.08 -0.26 1.58
CA THR A 130 0.69 0.94 1.21
C THR A 130 0.13 2.25 1.76
N GLY A 131 -1.02 2.21 2.42
CA GLY A 131 -1.64 3.38 3.02
C GLY A 131 -3.12 3.21 3.31
N GLY A 132 -3.79 4.29 3.69
CA GLY A 132 -5.22 4.31 3.96
C GLY A 132 -5.71 5.69 4.38
N THR A 133 -7.00 5.78 4.70
CA THR A 133 -7.68 7.00 5.18
C THR A 133 -8.48 6.73 6.45
N GLY A 134 -9.00 7.77 7.09
CA GLY A 134 -9.81 7.66 8.30
C GLY A 134 -9.03 6.99 9.44
N GLN A 135 -9.61 5.97 10.06
CA GLN A 135 -8.96 5.19 11.13
C GLN A 135 -7.80 4.33 10.60
N LEU A 136 -7.71 4.14 9.28
CA LEU A 136 -6.64 3.42 8.60
C LEU A 136 -5.61 4.36 7.95
N ALA A 137 -5.64 5.66 8.28
CA ALA A 137 -4.67 6.63 7.78
C ALA A 137 -3.24 6.20 8.13
N GLY A 138 -2.36 6.15 7.12
CA GLY A 138 -0.99 5.68 7.30
C GLY A 138 -0.85 4.18 7.55
N ALA A 139 -1.89 3.39 7.27
CA ALA A 139 -1.83 1.93 7.41
C ALA A 139 -0.65 1.34 6.63
N ALA A 140 0.02 0.39 7.26
CA ALA A 140 1.13 -0.37 6.66
C ALA A 140 1.06 -1.83 7.13
N GLY A 141 1.67 -2.72 6.37
CA GLY A 141 1.70 -4.14 6.70
C GLY A 141 1.65 -5.03 5.48
N PHE A 142 1.21 -6.25 5.68
CA PHE A 142 1.09 -7.21 4.59
C PHE A 142 -0.09 -8.17 4.80
N LEU A 143 -0.61 -8.69 3.70
CA LEU A 143 -1.56 -9.81 3.67
C LEU A 143 -0.94 -10.96 2.88
N ARG A 144 -1.16 -12.18 3.33
CA ARG A 144 -0.91 -13.40 2.56
C ARG A 144 -2.24 -13.90 2.04
N THR A 145 -2.30 -14.14 0.75
CA THR A 145 -3.52 -14.52 0.05
C THR A 145 -3.41 -15.93 -0.51
N HIS A 146 -4.51 -16.68 -0.43
CA HIS A 146 -4.62 -18.02 -1.00
C HIS A 146 -6.03 -18.24 -1.54
N GLY A 147 -6.14 -18.65 -2.80
CA GLY A 147 -7.43 -18.84 -3.44
C GLY A 147 -7.32 -19.05 -4.93
N THR A 148 -8.38 -18.74 -5.66
CA THR A 148 -8.45 -18.98 -7.09
C THR A 148 -9.00 -17.78 -7.87
N VAL A 149 -8.61 -17.69 -9.13
CA VAL A 149 -9.25 -16.87 -10.15
C VAL A 149 -9.62 -17.74 -11.35
N ASN A 150 -10.82 -17.58 -11.87
CA ASN A 150 -11.25 -18.20 -13.13
C ASN A 150 -11.33 -17.10 -14.19
N LEU A 151 -10.48 -17.18 -15.22
CA LEU A 151 -10.39 -16.13 -16.26
C LEU A 151 -11.52 -16.18 -17.29
N GLU A 152 -12.23 -17.30 -17.40
CA GLU A 152 -13.39 -17.41 -18.30
C GLU A 152 -14.61 -16.71 -17.69
N THR A 153 -14.84 -16.92 -16.39
CA THR A 153 -15.97 -16.32 -15.68
C THR A 153 -15.64 -15.00 -15.02
N GLY A 154 -14.36 -14.69 -14.83
CA GLY A 154 -13.88 -13.53 -14.09
C GLY A 154 -14.01 -13.64 -12.57
N VAL A 155 -14.46 -14.78 -12.05
CA VAL A 155 -14.67 -14.96 -10.60
C VAL A 155 -13.35 -15.10 -9.86
N VAL A 156 -13.20 -14.36 -8.77
CA VAL A 156 -12.06 -14.40 -7.84
C VAL A 156 -12.59 -14.76 -6.46
N SER A 157 -11.93 -15.71 -5.79
CA SER A 157 -12.29 -16.14 -4.43
C SER A 157 -11.00 -16.43 -3.67
N VAL A 158 -10.69 -15.61 -2.66
CA VAL A 158 -9.39 -15.60 -2.00
C VAL A 158 -9.53 -15.40 -0.50
N ASP A 159 -8.98 -16.31 0.29
CA ASP A 159 -8.75 -16.08 1.72
C ASP A 159 -7.50 -15.26 1.95
N TYR A 160 -7.51 -14.45 2.99
CA TYR A 160 -6.32 -13.71 3.39
C TYR A 160 -6.09 -13.73 4.91
N HIS A 161 -4.83 -13.62 5.29
CA HIS A 161 -4.40 -13.37 6.66
C HIS A 161 -3.12 -12.53 6.65
N GLY A 162 -2.89 -11.78 7.69
CA GLY A 162 -1.69 -10.94 7.76
C GLY A 162 -1.65 -10.03 8.96
N ARG A 163 -0.96 -8.92 8.78
CA ARG A 163 -0.80 -7.89 9.82
C ARG A 163 -1.01 -6.51 9.23
N ILE A 164 -1.70 -5.67 9.97
CA ILE A 164 -1.86 -4.24 9.68
C ILE A 164 -1.46 -3.45 10.92
N SER A 165 -0.78 -2.34 10.72
CA SER A 165 -0.49 -1.34 11.74
C SER A 165 -0.98 0.02 11.27
N THR A 166 -1.51 0.82 12.17
CA THR A 166 -1.86 2.24 11.95
C THR A 166 -1.07 3.08 12.94
N PRO A 167 -0.62 4.28 12.56
CA PRO A 167 0.15 5.18 13.43
C PRO A 167 -0.56 5.52 14.73
#